data_9424748bc769901b4e0b02f3e07c8b07
#
_entry.id   9424748bc769901b4e0b02f3e07c8b07
#
_cell.length_a   1.000
_cell.length_b   1.000
_cell.length_c   1.000
_cell.angle_alpha   90.00
_cell.angle_beta   90.00
_cell.angle_gamma   90.00
#
_symmetry.space_group_name_H-M   'P 1'
#
loop_
_entity.id
_entity.type
_entity.pdbx_description
1 polymer ?
#
loop_
_entity_poly.entity_id
_entity_poly.type
_entity_poly.pdbx_seq_one_letter_code
_entity_poly.pdbx_strand_id
1 'polypeptide(L)'
;ATGRKDLRVFLRDAETEISLFGQATKWAAPVTSGGPFPLVIISHGYPGNRYLLSHLAENIASKGYIVASIDHTDSTYRTLAAFGSTLRNRSLDQLFVLDEMARINEDPGSFLHTLVDTENSAIVGYSMGGYGAVITAGGGVTPESVQFGFSPPFGTLGIHESGSDSHNSLPDPRIKTAIAFAPWGRNSGFFNAQSLAGIQIPMLFIAGSKDDVSLYEGGVRSIWEEAVNVDRALLTFDNANHNAGAPFPAPEESFEFNANLGFAPFEHYADAVWDTTRMNNISQHFSTAWLDRYLKQDASKDEYLDLIPNSNDGVFSLAEDGTFSTDHTYWKGFANRTALGLRFEWLRTGDGSQ
;
A
#
# COMPACT_ATOMS: atom_id res chain seq x y z
N ALA A 1 -2.36 -28.15 4.89
CA ALA A 1 -1.18 -27.39 5.32
C ALA A 1 0.06 -28.09 4.83
N THR A 2 0.56 -27.69 3.67
CA THR A 2 1.88 -28.12 3.21
C THR A 2 2.90 -27.50 4.15
N GLY A 3 3.49 -28.30 5.03
CA GLY A 3 4.43 -27.85 6.05
C GLY A 3 5.75 -27.32 5.50
N ARG A 4 5.72 -26.19 4.76
CA ARG A 4 6.91 -25.41 4.48
C ARG A 4 7.30 -24.68 5.75
N LYS A 5 8.23 -25.26 6.48
CA LYS A 5 8.84 -24.70 7.68
C LYS A 5 9.87 -23.62 7.37
N ASP A 6 10.07 -23.28 6.11
CA ASP A 6 11.15 -22.38 5.66
C ASP A 6 10.63 -20.93 5.59
N LEU A 7 10.63 -20.26 6.72
CA LEU A 7 10.29 -18.85 6.86
C LEU A 7 11.53 -17.95 6.79
N ARG A 8 12.56 -18.34 6.06
CA ARG A 8 13.76 -17.54 5.89
C ARG A 8 13.46 -16.29 5.07
N VAL A 9 13.87 -15.16 5.58
CA VAL A 9 13.78 -13.86 4.92
C VAL A 9 15.20 -13.43 4.55
N PHE A 10 15.34 -12.84 3.38
CA PHE A 10 16.65 -12.48 2.83
C PHE A 10 16.71 -10.99 2.53
N LEU A 11 17.92 -10.43 2.58
CA LEU A 11 18.24 -9.14 1.98
C LEU A 11 18.09 -9.21 0.44
N ARG A 12 18.20 -8.07 -0.20
CA ARG A 12 18.07 -7.93 -1.66
C ARG A 12 19.10 -8.73 -2.45
N ASP A 13 20.21 -9.17 -1.86
CA ASP A 13 21.21 -10.06 -2.47
C ASP A 13 20.70 -11.52 -2.62
N ALA A 14 19.55 -11.85 -2.05
CA ALA A 14 18.97 -13.18 -2.01
C ALA A 14 19.77 -14.27 -1.27
N GLU A 15 20.85 -13.91 -0.61
CA GLU A 15 21.78 -14.81 0.08
C GLU A 15 21.88 -14.53 1.59
N THR A 16 21.95 -13.26 1.98
CA THR A 16 22.05 -12.87 3.39
C THR A 16 20.71 -13.04 4.09
N GLU A 17 20.62 -14.00 4.98
CA GLU A 17 19.45 -14.24 5.81
C GLU A 17 19.33 -13.17 6.90
N ILE A 18 18.13 -12.64 7.09
CA ILE A 18 17.83 -11.61 8.10
C ILE A 18 16.92 -12.15 9.19
N SER A 19 17.05 -11.59 10.38
CA SER A 19 16.15 -11.82 11.50
C SER A 19 15.03 -10.79 11.49
N LEU A 20 13.78 -11.23 11.35
CA LEU A 20 12.60 -10.40 11.45
C LEU A 20 11.90 -10.66 12.78
N PHE A 21 11.69 -9.57 13.54
CA PHE A 21 10.93 -9.59 14.78
C PHE A 21 9.57 -8.93 14.55
N GLY A 22 8.49 -9.69 14.79
CA GLY A 22 7.11 -9.23 14.67
C GLY A 22 6.34 -9.40 15.98
N GLN A 23 5.12 -8.89 16.00
CA GLN A 23 4.19 -9.02 17.13
C GLN A 23 3.24 -10.22 16.96
N ALA A 24 3.14 -10.77 15.75
CA ALA A 24 2.27 -11.91 15.46
C ALA A 24 2.82 -13.22 16.02
N THR A 25 1.95 -14.07 16.56
CA THR A 25 2.29 -15.43 16.98
C THR A 25 2.18 -16.38 15.79
N LYS A 26 3.29 -16.99 15.40
CA LYS A 26 3.31 -17.98 14.33
C LYS A 26 2.43 -19.18 14.69
N TRP A 27 1.62 -19.61 13.71
CA TRP A 27 0.74 -20.80 13.84
C TRP A 27 -0.34 -20.69 14.91
N ALA A 28 -0.64 -19.48 15.39
CA ALA A 28 -1.80 -19.27 16.25
C ALA A 28 -3.07 -19.71 15.53
N ALA A 29 -4.01 -20.27 16.29
CA ALA A 29 -5.35 -20.52 15.76
C ALA A 29 -6.05 -19.20 15.45
N PRO A 30 -6.79 -19.11 14.33
CA PRO A 30 -7.53 -17.89 14.03
C PRO A 30 -8.63 -17.62 15.06
N VAL A 31 -8.93 -16.35 15.27
CA VAL A 31 -10.11 -15.94 16.02
C VAL A 31 -11.34 -16.26 15.17
N THR A 32 -12.29 -17.01 15.72
CA THR A 32 -13.52 -17.42 15.02
C THR A 32 -14.74 -16.62 15.42
N SER A 33 -14.68 -15.91 16.56
CA SER A 33 -15.77 -15.05 17.03
C SER A 33 -15.70 -13.66 16.39
N GLY A 34 -16.84 -13.16 15.91
CA GLY A 34 -16.94 -11.84 15.29
C GLY A 34 -16.61 -11.77 13.82
N GLY A 35 -16.30 -12.90 13.15
CA GLY A 35 -16.17 -12.98 11.70
C GLY A 35 -17.53 -13.14 10.99
N PRO A 36 -17.52 -13.20 9.61
CA PRO A 36 -16.33 -13.16 8.78
C PRO A 36 -15.62 -11.80 8.81
N PHE A 37 -14.30 -11.79 8.56
CA PHE A 37 -13.47 -10.60 8.62
C PHE A 37 -13.10 -10.12 7.21
N PRO A 38 -13.11 -8.79 6.94
CA PRO A 38 -12.70 -8.25 5.65
C PRO A 38 -11.28 -8.65 5.29
N LEU A 39 -11.02 -8.80 3.98
CA LEU A 39 -9.74 -9.21 3.44
C LEU A 39 -8.90 -8.00 3.03
N VAL A 40 -7.63 -7.98 3.41
CA VAL A 40 -6.64 -7.02 2.92
C VAL A 40 -5.50 -7.77 2.24
N ILE A 41 -5.26 -7.47 0.97
CA ILE A 41 -4.19 -8.08 0.16
C ILE A 41 -3.03 -7.11 0.06
N ILE A 42 -1.83 -7.51 0.49
CA ILE A 42 -0.63 -6.68 0.47
C ILE A 42 0.31 -7.11 -0.66
N SER A 43 0.72 -6.14 -1.48
CA SER A 43 1.55 -6.28 -2.67
C SER A 43 2.85 -5.48 -2.52
N HIS A 44 4.00 -6.15 -2.51
CA HIS A 44 5.31 -5.52 -2.30
C HIS A 44 5.86 -4.76 -3.52
N GLY A 45 6.94 -3.98 -3.33
CA GLY A 45 7.68 -3.26 -4.37
C GLY A 45 8.50 -4.18 -5.29
N TYR A 46 9.39 -3.58 -6.11
CA TYR A 46 10.26 -4.31 -7.03
C TYR A 46 11.76 -4.01 -6.79
N PRO A 47 12.54 -5.06 -6.53
CA PRO A 47 12.11 -6.37 -6.03
C PRO A 47 11.72 -6.32 -4.55
N GLY A 48 11.01 -7.35 -4.08
CA GLY A 48 10.59 -7.40 -2.69
C GLY A 48 10.23 -8.82 -2.22
N ASN A 49 9.46 -8.90 -1.15
CA ASN A 49 8.89 -10.14 -0.66
C ASN A 49 7.67 -9.85 0.24
N ARG A 50 6.90 -10.88 0.56
CA ARG A 50 5.69 -10.81 1.40
C ARG A 50 5.90 -10.23 2.80
N TYR A 51 7.12 -10.13 3.28
CA TYR A 51 7.41 -9.61 4.63
C TYR A 51 7.69 -8.12 4.65
N LEU A 52 7.90 -7.49 3.48
CA LEU A 52 8.37 -6.11 3.42
C LEU A 52 7.48 -5.11 4.18
N LEU A 53 6.17 -5.35 4.21
CA LEU A 53 5.19 -4.54 4.95
C LEU A 53 4.63 -5.31 6.17
N SER A 54 5.42 -6.19 6.80
CA SER A 54 4.95 -7.04 7.91
C SER A 54 4.41 -6.24 9.10
N HIS A 55 5.02 -5.10 9.44
CA HIS A 55 4.53 -4.20 10.49
C HIS A 55 3.08 -3.73 10.25
N LEU A 56 2.73 -3.44 8.99
CA LEU A 56 1.40 -3.01 8.59
C LEU A 56 0.44 -4.21 8.58
N ALA A 57 0.89 -5.36 8.06
CA ALA A 57 0.09 -6.59 8.03
C ALA A 57 -0.35 -7.02 9.44
N GLU A 58 0.58 -7.02 10.39
CA GLU A 58 0.29 -7.36 11.80
C GLU A 58 -0.65 -6.35 12.46
N ASN A 59 -0.45 -5.05 12.20
CA ASN A 59 -1.33 -4.00 12.72
C ASN A 59 -2.76 -4.16 12.18
N ILE A 60 -2.93 -4.30 10.85
CA ILE A 60 -4.25 -4.48 10.23
C ILE A 60 -4.92 -5.75 10.76
N ALA A 61 -4.20 -6.88 10.83
CA ALA A 61 -4.75 -8.12 11.38
C ALA A 61 -5.22 -7.96 12.84
N SER A 62 -4.49 -7.19 13.67
CA SER A 62 -4.88 -6.91 15.06
C SER A 62 -6.16 -6.09 15.19
N LYS A 63 -6.63 -5.47 14.11
CA LYS A 63 -7.84 -4.65 14.04
C LYS A 63 -9.06 -5.41 13.49
N GLY A 64 -8.96 -6.73 13.35
CA GLY A 64 -10.08 -7.57 12.89
C GLY A 64 -10.20 -7.63 11.37
N TYR A 65 -9.09 -7.84 10.71
CA TYR A 65 -8.98 -8.14 9.29
C TYR A 65 -8.23 -9.46 9.08
N ILE A 66 -8.46 -10.09 7.95
CA ILE A 66 -7.57 -11.13 7.44
C ILE A 66 -6.64 -10.49 6.42
N VAL A 67 -5.34 -10.76 6.56
CA VAL A 67 -4.31 -10.16 5.69
C VAL A 67 -3.61 -11.27 4.90
N ALA A 68 -3.59 -11.12 3.58
CA ALA A 68 -2.83 -11.97 2.65
C ALA A 68 -1.70 -11.15 2.02
N SER A 69 -0.44 -11.47 2.31
CA SER A 69 0.72 -10.79 1.75
C SER A 69 1.38 -11.66 0.67
N ILE A 70 1.54 -11.09 -0.54
CA ILE A 70 1.96 -11.80 -1.74
C ILE A 70 3.49 -11.87 -1.83
N ASP A 71 4.02 -13.02 -2.29
CA ASP A 71 5.29 -13.07 -3.01
C ASP A 71 4.97 -13.09 -4.51
N HIS A 72 5.20 -11.98 -5.20
CA HIS A 72 5.09 -11.95 -6.65
C HIS A 72 6.23 -12.76 -7.25
N THR A 73 5.90 -13.89 -7.87
CA THR A 73 6.87 -14.92 -8.26
C THR A 73 7.90 -14.47 -9.28
N ASP A 74 7.65 -13.37 -9.96
CA ASP A 74 8.54 -12.78 -10.98
C ASP A 74 9.43 -11.63 -10.46
N SER A 75 9.29 -11.26 -9.20
CA SER A 75 9.95 -10.06 -8.65
C SER A 75 10.28 -10.14 -7.16
N THR A 76 10.50 -11.34 -6.64
CA THR A 76 11.15 -11.52 -5.34
C THR A 76 12.66 -11.39 -5.47
N TYR A 77 13.38 -11.24 -4.36
CA TYR A 77 14.84 -11.22 -4.37
C TYR A 77 15.46 -12.51 -4.94
N ARG A 78 14.75 -13.62 -4.89
CA ARG A 78 15.24 -14.94 -5.34
C ARG A 78 14.67 -15.41 -6.67
N THR A 79 13.67 -14.76 -7.20
CA THR A 79 12.95 -15.17 -8.42
C THR A 79 12.75 -14.02 -9.39
N LEU A 80 13.78 -13.20 -9.56
CA LEU A 80 13.71 -12.00 -10.37
C LEU A 80 13.62 -12.37 -11.87
N ALA A 81 12.50 -12.00 -12.50
CA ALA A 81 12.30 -12.07 -13.95
C ALA A 81 12.53 -10.71 -14.60
N ALA A 82 12.29 -10.62 -15.93
CA ALA A 82 12.34 -9.35 -16.64
C ALA A 82 11.27 -8.38 -16.12
N PHE A 83 11.60 -7.09 -16.01
CA PHE A 83 10.71 -6.06 -15.47
C PHE A 83 9.34 -5.99 -16.17
N GLY A 84 9.28 -6.26 -17.48
CA GLY A 84 8.03 -6.33 -18.22
C GLY A 84 7.02 -7.35 -17.69
N SER A 85 7.49 -8.47 -17.10
CA SER A 85 6.61 -9.44 -16.43
C SER A 85 5.87 -8.80 -15.26
N THR A 86 6.59 -8.03 -14.44
CA THR A 86 6.01 -7.32 -13.29
C THR A 86 4.95 -6.32 -13.72
N LEU A 87 5.19 -5.57 -14.80
CA LEU A 87 4.22 -4.59 -15.33
C LEU A 87 2.87 -5.24 -15.66
N ARG A 88 2.91 -6.46 -16.23
CA ARG A 88 1.70 -7.18 -16.61
C ARG A 88 1.03 -7.89 -15.43
N ASN A 89 1.82 -8.51 -14.54
CA ASN A 89 1.28 -9.50 -13.61
C ASN A 89 0.84 -8.90 -12.28
N ARG A 90 1.30 -7.70 -11.88
CA ARG A 90 1.01 -7.14 -10.53
C ARG A 90 -0.47 -7.10 -10.16
N SER A 91 -1.30 -6.54 -11.02
CA SER A 91 -2.75 -6.49 -10.79
C SER A 91 -3.39 -7.87 -10.91
N LEU A 92 -2.92 -8.70 -11.85
CA LEU A 92 -3.45 -10.06 -12.02
C LEU A 92 -3.15 -10.94 -10.81
N ASP A 93 -1.97 -10.82 -10.21
CA ASP A 93 -1.63 -11.55 -8.97
C ASP A 93 -2.50 -11.11 -7.79
N GLN A 94 -2.82 -9.81 -7.71
CA GLN A 94 -3.72 -9.27 -6.68
C GLN A 94 -5.12 -9.89 -6.81
N LEU A 95 -5.67 -9.94 -8.02
CA LEU A 95 -6.96 -10.57 -8.29
C LEU A 95 -6.93 -12.08 -8.11
N PHE A 96 -5.85 -12.76 -8.53
CA PHE A 96 -5.67 -14.19 -8.29
C PHE A 96 -5.69 -14.53 -6.80
N VAL A 97 -5.05 -13.71 -5.95
CA VAL A 97 -5.06 -13.94 -4.50
C VAL A 97 -6.46 -13.71 -3.93
N LEU A 98 -7.23 -12.75 -4.44
CA LEU A 98 -8.63 -12.56 -4.04
C LEU A 98 -9.46 -13.82 -4.32
N ASP A 99 -9.34 -14.38 -5.53
CA ASP A 99 -10.05 -15.59 -5.92
C ASP A 99 -9.61 -16.82 -5.10
N GLU A 100 -8.31 -16.94 -4.85
CA GLU A 100 -7.78 -18.04 -4.05
C GLU A 100 -8.22 -17.93 -2.57
N MET A 101 -8.30 -16.72 -2.02
CA MET A 101 -8.83 -16.52 -0.68
C MET A 101 -10.33 -16.83 -0.58
N ALA A 102 -11.10 -16.55 -1.63
CA ALA A 102 -12.50 -16.97 -1.71
C ALA A 102 -12.61 -18.51 -1.73
N ARG A 103 -11.80 -19.17 -2.55
CA ARG A 103 -11.74 -20.65 -2.61
C ARG A 103 -11.34 -21.28 -1.27
N ILE A 104 -10.34 -20.69 -0.58
CA ILE A 104 -9.89 -21.13 0.76
C ILE A 104 -11.00 -20.96 1.80
N ASN A 105 -11.78 -19.88 1.71
CA ASN A 105 -12.91 -19.61 2.60
C ASN A 105 -14.05 -20.63 2.41
N GLU A 106 -14.25 -21.13 1.22
CA GLU A 106 -15.27 -22.15 0.91
C GLU A 106 -14.84 -23.58 1.27
N ASP A 107 -13.54 -23.84 1.39
CA ASP A 107 -13.00 -25.17 1.66
C ASP A 107 -13.19 -25.59 3.13
N PRO A 108 -14.04 -26.60 3.44
CA PRO A 108 -14.24 -27.08 4.81
C PRO A 108 -12.97 -27.63 5.48
N GLY A 109 -11.94 -27.98 4.70
CA GLY A 109 -10.64 -28.43 5.21
C GLY A 109 -9.71 -27.28 5.56
N SER A 110 -10.05 -26.05 5.23
CA SER A 110 -9.24 -24.87 5.50
C SER A 110 -9.41 -24.36 6.93
N PHE A 111 -8.31 -23.90 7.53
CA PHE A 111 -8.36 -23.20 8.83
C PHE A 111 -9.04 -21.82 8.75
N LEU A 112 -9.25 -21.31 7.54
CA LEU A 112 -9.95 -20.05 7.26
C LEU A 112 -11.40 -20.26 6.78
N HIS A 113 -11.90 -21.50 6.81
CA HIS A 113 -13.26 -21.80 6.36
C HIS A 113 -14.29 -20.91 7.05
N THR A 114 -15.11 -20.20 6.26
CA THR A 114 -16.15 -19.23 6.68
C THR A 114 -15.66 -18.00 7.47
N LEU A 115 -14.35 -17.75 7.53
CA LEU A 115 -13.80 -16.63 8.29
C LEU A 115 -13.46 -15.41 7.43
N VAL A 116 -13.35 -15.55 6.11
CA VAL A 116 -12.94 -14.47 5.21
C VAL A 116 -14.15 -13.84 4.53
N ASP A 117 -14.35 -12.55 4.73
CA ASP A 117 -15.31 -11.77 3.95
C ASP A 117 -14.59 -11.23 2.70
N THR A 118 -14.59 -12.05 1.65
CA THR A 118 -13.98 -11.68 0.35
C THR A 118 -14.81 -10.67 -0.43
N GLU A 119 -16.09 -10.47 -0.10
CA GLU A 119 -16.94 -9.44 -0.70
C GLU A 119 -16.58 -8.03 -0.21
N ASN A 120 -15.82 -7.93 0.88
CA ASN A 120 -15.28 -6.71 1.48
C ASN A 120 -13.75 -6.75 1.51
N SER A 121 -13.12 -6.50 0.35
CA SER A 121 -11.68 -6.60 0.21
C SER A 121 -11.02 -5.26 -0.09
N ALA A 122 -9.74 -5.14 0.26
CA ALA A 122 -8.88 -4.01 -0.10
C ALA A 122 -7.51 -4.48 -0.62
N ILE A 123 -6.90 -3.63 -1.46
CA ILE A 123 -5.51 -3.81 -1.90
C ILE A 123 -4.64 -2.77 -1.20
N VAL A 124 -3.50 -3.21 -0.66
CA VAL A 124 -2.42 -2.34 -0.18
C VAL A 124 -1.19 -2.62 -1.01
N GLY A 125 -0.68 -1.63 -1.73
CA GLY A 125 0.47 -1.81 -2.62
C GLY A 125 1.57 -0.79 -2.35
N TYR A 126 2.85 -1.24 -2.42
CA TYR A 126 4.01 -0.37 -2.32
C TYR A 126 4.79 -0.35 -3.63
N SER A 127 5.16 0.86 -4.12
CA SER A 127 5.95 1.04 -5.34
C SER A 127 5.31 0.32 -6.54
N MET A 128 5.92 -0.74 -7.07
CA MET A 128 5.30 -1.58 -8.09
C MET A 128 4.03 -2.30 -7.62
N GLY A 129 3.90 -2.63 -6.33
CA GLY A 129 2.63 -3.09 -5.76
C GLY A 129 1.57 -2.00 -5.80
N GLY A 130 1.95 -0.73 -5.59
CA GLY A 130 1.11 0.45 -5.76
C GLY A 130 0.68 0.68 -7.22
N TYR A 131 1.59 0.48 -8.18
CA TYR A 131 1.27 0.45 -9.62
C TYR A 131 0.16 -0.57 -9.90
N GLY A 132 0.32 -1.80 -9.39
CA GLY A 132 -0.70 -2.84 -9.51
C GLY A 132 -2.03 -2.44 -8.86
N ALA A 133 -2.00 -1.82 -7.67
CA ALA A 133 -3.19 -1.36 -6.97
C ALA A 133 -3.96 -0.28 -7.76
N VAL A 134 -3.26 0.65 -8.43
CA VAL A 134 -3.86 1.65 -9.32
C VAL A 134 -4.59 0.97 -10.48
N ILE A 135 -3.98 -0.05 -11.11
CA ILE A 135 -4.61 -0.80 -12.21
C ILE A 135 -5.81 -1.61 -11.69
N THR A 136 -5.67 -2.31 -10.57
CA THR A 136 -6.76 -3.09 -9.96
C THR A 136 -7.93 -2.19 -9.57
N ALA A 137 -7.67 -0.94 -9.20
CA ALA A 137 -8.69 0.06 -8.91
C ALA A 137 -9.40 0.62 -10.16
N GLY A 138 -8.93 0.31 -11.37
CA GLY A 138 -9.51 0.75 -12.63
C GLY A 138 -8.67 1.76 -13.41
N GLY A 139 -7.50 2.18 -12.90
CA GLY A 139 -6.55 3.00 -13.63
C GLY A 139 -5.87 2.19 -14.74
N GLY A 140 -6.00 2.58 -16.00
CA GLY A 140 -5.38 1.87 -17.13
C GLY A 140 -4.00 2.40 -17.47
N VAL A 141 -3.22 1.59 -18.20
CA VAL A 141 -1.94 2.07 -18.78
C VAL A 141 -2.18 2.82 -20.09
N THR A 142 -1.27 3.70 -20.44
CA THR A 142 -1.34 4.44 -21.72
C THR A 142 -1.03 3.53 -22.92
N PRO A 143 -1.61 3.79 -24.11
CA PRO A 143 -1.25 3.04 -25.34
C PRO A 143 0.24 3.08 -25.66
N GLU A 144 0.90 4.22 -25.40
CA GLU A 144 2.34 4.41 -25.63
C GLU A 144 3.16 3.47 -24.77
N SER A 145 2.77 3.28 -23.50
CA SER A 145 3.51 2.42 -22.56
C SER A 145 3.50 0.94 -22.96
N VAL A 146 2.47 0.50 -23.68
CA VAL A 146 2.41 -0.88 -24.21
C VAL A 146 3.57 -1.18 -25.16
N GLN A 147 4.13 -0.15 -25.80
CA GLN A 147 5.21 -0.24 -26.79
C GLN A 147 6.60 0.12 -26.23
N PHE A 148 6.73 0.42 -24.94
CA PHE A 148 8.04 0.75 -24.36
C PHE A 148 9.00 -0.44 -24.42
N GLY A 149 10.30 -0.17 -24.63
CA GLY A 149 11.30 -1.21 -24.84
C GLY A 149 11.50 -2.18 -23.68
N PHE A 150 11.05 -1.82 -22.47
CA PHE A 150 11.04 -2.67 -21.29
C PHE A 150 9.64 -3.24 -20.94
N SER A 151 8.63 -2.91 -21.72
CA SER A 151 7.31 -3.54 -21.58
C SER A 151 7.35 -4.99 -22.07
N PRO A 152 6.43 -5.84 -21.56
CA PRO A 152 6.46 -7.24 -21.93
C PRO A 152 6.25 -7.41 -23.45
N PRO A 153 6.89 -8.43 -24.07
CA PRO A 153 6.90 -8.59 -25.52
C PRO A 153 5.48 -8.82 -26.09
N PHE A 154 5.36 -8.63 -27.40
CA PHE A 154 4.15 -8.87 -28.18
C PHE A 154 2.95 -8.02 -27.76
N GLY A 155 3.16 -6.86 -27.13
CA GLY A 155 2.09 -5.98 -26.70
C GLY A 155 1.21 -6.57 -25.58
N THR A 156 1.70 -7.56 -24.84
CA THR A 156 0.89 -8.26 -23.83
C THR A 156 0.52 -7.39 -22.63
N LEU A 157 1.12 -6.20 -22.47
CA LEU A 157 0.68 -5.18 -21.51
C LEU A 157 -0.67 -4.55 -21.92
N GLY A 158 -1.07 -4.68 -23.19
CA GLY A 158 -2.34 -4.17 -23.70
C GLY A 158 -3.59 -4.67 -22.96
N ILE A 159 -3.47 -5.76 -22.20
CA ILE A 159 -4.56 -6.20 -21.31
C ILE A 159 -4.95 -5.14 -20.28
N HIS A 160 -4.04 -4.22 -19.96
CA HIS A 160 -4.22 -3.10 -19.01
C HIS A 160 -4.38 -1.75 -19.70
N GLU A 161 -4.41 -1.73 -21.04
CA GLU A 161 -4.55 -0.46 -21.80
C GLU A 161 -5.91 0.18 -21.48
N SER A 162 -5.87 1.45 -21.09
CA SER A 162 -7.05 2.22 -20.73
C SER A 162 -8.07 2.24 -21.89
N GLY A 163 -9.32 1.88 -21.56
CA GLY A 163 -10.42 1.82 -22.52
C GLY A 163 -10.51 0.53 -23.34
N SER A 164 -9.56 -0.41 -23.22
CA SER A 164 -9.70 -1.73 -23.83
C SER A 164 -10.75 -2.60 -23.12
N ASP A 165 -11.38 -3.52 -23.84
CA ASP A 165 -12.37 -4.44 -23.25
C ASP A 165 -11.75 -5.27 -22.13
N SER A 166 -10.50 -5.70 -22.28
CA SER A 166 -9.79 -6.47 -21.25
C SER A 166 -9.57 -5.67 -19.97
N HIS A 167 -9.17 -4.38 -20.09
CA HIS A 167 -9.00 -3.52 -18.94
C HIS A 167 -10.32 -3.18 -18.27
N ASN A 168 -11.35 -2.86 -19.05
CA ASN A 168 -12.68 -2.50 -18.55
C ASN A 168 -13.36 -3.66 -17.77
N SER A 169 -12.98 -4.90 -18.05
CA SER A 169 -13.46 -6.08 -17.33
C SER A 169 -12.61 -6.49 -16.11
N LEU A 170 -11.50 -5.79 -15.86
CA LEU A 170 -10.57 -6.13 -14.79
C LEU A 170 -11.06 -5.73 -13.38
N PRO A 171 -11.69 -4.53 -13.17
CA PRO A 171 -12.13 -4.11 -11.85
C PRO A 171 -13.09 -5.12 -11.22
N ASP A 172 -12.78 -5.57 -10.02
CA ASP A 172 -13.57 -6.55 -9.28
C ASP A 172 -14.40 -5.87 -8.19
N PRO A 173 -15.75 -6.03 -8.18
CA PRO A 173 -16.63 -5.34 -7.24
C PRO A 173 -16.42 -5.76 -5.77
N ARG A 174 -15.73 -6.86 -5.52
CA ARG A 174 -15.34 -7.28 -4.16
C ARG A 174 -14.28 -6.37 -3.55
N ILE A 175 -13.49 -5.65 -4.37
CA ILE A 175 -12.50 -4.69 -3.89
C ILE A 175 -13.16 -3.33 -3.68
N LYS A 176 -13.23 -2.88 -2.43
CA LYS A 176 -13.95 -1.66 -2.04
C LYS A 176 -13.06 -0.43 -1.94
N THR A 177 -11.77 -0.61 -1.72
CA THR A 177 -10.80 0.48 -1.59
C THR A 177 -9.38 -0.01 -1.83
N ALA A 178 -8.45 0.93 -2.06
CA ALA A 178 -7.05 0.62 -2.14
C ALA A 178 -6.19 1.66 -1.41
N ILE A 179 -5.00 1.22 -0.95
CA ILE A 179 -3.97 2.08 -0.37
C ILE A 179 -2.70 1.88 -1.20
N ALA A 180 -2.15 2.97 -1.73
CA ALA A 180 -0.97 2.94 -2.57
C ALA A 180 0.17 3.77 -1.95
N PHE A 181 1.20 3.08 -1.46
CA PHE A 181 2.44 3.68 -0.99
C PHE A 181 3.36 3.94 -2.16
N ALA A 182 3.73 5.18 -2.39
CA ALA A 182 4.66 5.59 -3.43
C ALA A 182 4.43 4.88 -4.80
N PRO A 183 3.19 4.84 -5.33
CA PRO A 183 2.89 4.10 -6.55
C PRO A 183 3.75 4.56 -7.71
N TRP A 184 4.40 3.60 -8.38
CA TRP A 184 5.22 3.87 -9.55
C TRP A 184 4.36 3.97 -10.82
N GLY A 185 4.83 4.69 -11.84
CA GLY A 185 4.31 4.61 -13.20
C GLY A 185 3.95 5.93 -13.86
N ARG A 186 3.39 6.93 -13.16
CA ARG A 186 2.97 8.20 -13.75
C ARG A 186 4.15 9.01 -14.32
N ASN A 187 5.22 9.11 -13.56
CA ASN A 187 6.47 9.75 -13.96
C ASN A 187 7.15 9.08 -15.15
N SER A 188 6.86 7.81 -15.38
CA SER A 188 7.42 7.01 -16.48
C SER A 188 6.47 6.88 -17.69
N GLY A 189 5.34 7.62 -17.68
CA GLY A 189 4.40 7.65 -18.80
C GLY A 189 3.43 6.47 -18.88
N PHE A 190 3.36 5.62 -17.83
CA PHE A 190 2.40 4.51 -17.78
C PHE A 190 0.97 4.96 -17.51
N PHE A 191 0.82 6.10 -16.83
CA PHE A 191 -0.48 6.69 -16.54
C PHE A 191 -0.55 8.11 -17.08
N ASN A 192 -1.75 8.56 -17.42
CA ASN A 192 -2.10 9.94 -17.72
C ASN A 192 -3.47 10.26 -17.10
N ALA A 193 -3.90 11.52 -17.13
CA ALA A 193 -5.15 11.95 -16.52
C ALA A 193 -6.36 11.16 -17.05
N GLN A 194 -6.39 10.85 -18.35
CA GLN A 194 -7.49 10.08 -18.95
C GLN A 194 -7.55 8.66 -18.38
N SER A 195 -6.40 7.99 -18.26
CA SER A 195 -6.32 6.63 -17.76
C SER A 195 -6.59 6.53 -16.26
N LEU A 196 -6.18 7.54 -15.49
CA LEU A 196 -6.42 7.61 -14.03
C LEU A 196 -7.87 7.99 -13.68
N ALA A 197 -8.57 8.70 -14.58
CA ALA A 197 -10.01 8.90 -14.45
C ALA A 197 -10.82 7.57 -14.51
N GLY A 198 -10.20 6.48 -14.94
CA GLY A 198 -10.78 5.13 -14.90
C GLY A 198 -10.86 4.49 -13.52
N ILE A 199 -10.21 5.05 -12.50
CA ILE A 199 -10.26 4.55 -11.12
C ILE A 199 -11.70 4.63 -10.59
N GLN A 200 -12.21 3.53 -9.98
CA GLN A 200 -13.62 3.35 -9.63
C GLN A 200 -13.85 3.19 -8.12
N ILE A 201 -12.80 3.07 -7.31
CA ILE A 201 -12.88 2.84 -5.87
C ILE A 201 -12.08 3.89 -5.10
N PRO A 202 -12.47 4.25 -3.88
CA PRO A 202 -11.72 5.19 -3.03
C PRO A 202 -10.26 4.76 -2.84
N MET A 203 -9.31 5.73 -2.88
CA MET A 203 -7.89 5.45 -2.73
C MET A 203 -7.20 6.36 -1.72
N LEU A 204 -6.38 5.76 -0.86
CA LEU A 204 -5.41 6.48 -0.04
C LEU A 204 -4.01 6.34 -0.67
N PHE A 205 -3.38 7.47 -0.95
CA PHE A 205 -1.98 7.53 -1.38
C PHE A 205 -1.10 7.96 -0.21
N ILE A 206 0.09 7.35 -0.10
CA ILE A 206 1.08 7.68 0.95
C ILE A 206 2.43 7.86 0.27
N ALA A 207 3.11 8.99 0.51
CA ALA A 207 4.37 9.30 -0.16
C ALA A 207 5.29 10.20 0.67
N GLY A 208 6.58 10.13 0.38
CA GLY A 208 7.56 11.13 0.78
C GLY A 208 7.62 12.28 -0.22
N SER A 209 7.71 13.54 0.25
CA SER A 209 7.78 14.70 -0.66
C SER A 209 9.09 14.81 -1.44
N LYS A 210 10.05 13.94 -1.16
CA LYS A 210 11.34 13.79 -1.86
C LYS A 210 11.52 12.39 -2.43
N ASP A 211 10.42 11.72 -2.77
CA ASP A 211 10.45 10.45 -3.48
C ASP A 211 11.26 10.61 -4.78
N ASP A 212 12.35 9.89 -4.88
CA ASP A 212 13.32 9.96 -5.98
C ASP A 212 13.18 8.80 -6.98
N VAL A 213 12.26 7.86 -6.72
CA VAL A 213 11.96 6.70 -7.56
C VAL A 213 10.65 6.88 -8.32
N SER A 214 9.53 7.05 -7.61
CA SER A 214 8.22 7.30 -8.23
C SER A 214 8.00 8.78 -8.56
N LEU A 215 8.82 9.66 -8.06
CA LEU A 215 8.72 11.10 -8.01
C LEU A 215 7.45 11.58 -7.29
N TYR A 216 7.57 12.65 -6.52
CA TYR A 216 6.42 13.17 -5.78
C TYR A 216 5.48 13.96 -6.68
N GLU A 217 5.92 15.11 -7.23
CA GLU A 217 5.05 16.04 -7.99
C GLU A 217 4.55 15.43 -9.31
N GLY A 218 5.45 14.97 -10.18
CA GLY A 218 5.11 14.37 -11.48
C GLY A 218 4.75 12.88 -11.41
N GLY A 219 4.70 12.31 -10.22
CA GLY A 219 4.42 10.91 -9.95
C GLY A 219 3.23 10.73 -9.04
N VAL A 220 3.46 10.49 -7.74
CA VAL A 220 2.40 10.12 -6.78
C VAL A 220 1.34 11.21 -6.65
N ARG A 221 1.75 12.48 -6.54
CA ARG A 221 0.81 13.61 -6.44
C ARG A 221 -0.06 13.72 -7.70
N SER A 222 0.54 13.59 -8.88
CA SER A 222 -0.22 13.60 -10.14
C SER A 222 -1.22 12.43 -10.22
N ILE A 223 -0.88 11.21 -9.73
CA ILE A 223 -1.85 10.10 -9.67
C ILE A 223 -3.04 10.48 -8.78
N TRP A 224 -2.76 11.03 -7.60
CA TRP A 224 -3.80 11.45 -6.68
C TRP A 224 -4.69 12.56 -7.25
N GLU A 225 -4.11 13.58 -7.87
CA GLU A 225 -4.85 14.70 -8.48
C GLU A 225 -5.74 14.23 -9.64
N GLU A 226 -5.25 13.32 -10.47
CA GLU A 226 -5.91 12.85 -11.68
C GLU A 226 -6.94 11.73 -11.44
N ALA A 227 -7.01 11.12 -10.24
CA ALA A 227 -8.04 10.13 -9.87
C ALA A 227 -9.39 10.79 -9.52
N VAL A 228 -9.92 11.63 -10.41
CA VAL A 228 -10.99 12.61 -10.13
C VAL A 228 -12.38 12.01 -9.84
N ASN A 229 -12.61 10.75 -10.20
CA ASN A 229 -13.95 10.14 -10.13
C ASN A 229 -14.22 9.41 -8.80
N VAL A 230 -13.28 9.47 -7.85
CA VAL A 230 -13.40 8.80 -6.56
C VAL A 230 -12.97 9.69 -5.40
N ASP A 231 -13.37 9.34 -4.19
CA ASP A 231 -12.79 9.88 -2.96
C ASP A 231 -11.31 9.47 -2.92
N ARG A 232 -10.43 10.43 -2.68
CA ARG A 232 -9.00 10.18 -2.69
C ARG A 232 -8.24 11.03 -1.68
N ALA A 233 -7.40 10.40 -0.89
CA ALA A 233 -6.56 11.10 0.08
C ALA A 233 -5.08 10.93 -0.24
N LEU A 234 -4.27 11.91 0.16
CA LEU A 234 -2.82 11.88 0.06
C LEU A 234 -2.20 12.23 1.41
N LEU A 235 -1.56 11.26 2.05
CA LEU A 235 -0.67 11.46 3.18
C LEU A 235 0.75 11.70 2.67
N THR A 236 1.32 12.85 3.01
CA THR A 236 2.69 13.21 2.63
C THR A 236 3.57 13.34 3.86
N PHE A 237 4.71 12.67 3.84
CA PHE A 237 5.81 12.88 4.77
C PHE A 237 6.78 13.91 4.16
N ASP A 238 6.86 15.10 4.75
CA ASP A 238 7.73 16.16 4.24
C ASP A 238 9.21 15.77 4.36
N ASN A 239 9.94 15.92 3.26
CA ASN A 239 11.35 15.55 3.09
C ASN A 239 11.67 14.05 3.20
N ALA A 240 10.69 13.17 3.29
CA ALA A 240 10.92 11.73 3.19
C ALA A 240 11.15 11.30 1.73
N ASN A 241 11.86 10.16 1.56
CA ASN A 241 12.14 9.53 0.28
C ASN A 241 11.07 8.51 -0.14
N HIS A 242 11.41 7.61 -1.08
CA HIS A 242 10.55 6.56 -1.61
C HIS A 242 10.05 5.56 -0.55
N ASN A 243 10.79 5.36 0.55
CA ASN A 243 10.46 4.37 1.58
C ASN A 243 9.41 4.86 2.59
N ALA A 244 8.84 6.05 2.41
CA ALA A 244 7.94 6.68 3.37
C ALA A 244 6.83 5.73 3.88
N GLY A 245 7.04 5.19 5.08
CA GLY A 245 6.08 4.39 5.85
C GLY A 245 5.77 2.98 5.33
N ALA A 246 6.45 2.51 4.26
CA ALA A 246 6.16 1.22 3.64
C ALA A 246 7.02 0.06 4.17
N PRO A 247 8.37 0.04 4.09
CA PRO A 247 9.14 -1.10 4.55
C PRO A 247 9.19 -1.17 6.08
N PHE A 248 9.42 -2.38 6.60
CA PHE A 248 9.76 -2.57 8.00
C PHE A 248 11.12 -1.89 8.32
N PRO A 249 11.42 -1.60 9.61
CA PRO A 249 12.70 -1.00 9.99
C PRO A 249 13.90 -1.82 9.52
N ALA A 250 14.98 -1.13 9.14
CA ALA A 250 16.18 -1.76 8.61
C ALA A 250 16.71 -2.86 9.54
N PRO A 251 16.88 -4.10 9.07
CA PRO A 251 17.46 -5.18 9.87
C PRO A 251 18.97 -4.93 10.08
N GLU A 252 19.53 -5.48 11.16
CA GLU A 252 20.95 -5.27 11.52
C GLU A 252 21.90 -5.67 10.38
N GLU A 253 21.58 -6.74 9.67
CA GLU A 253 22.36 -7.25 8.55
C GLU A 253 22.43 -6.29 7.36
N SER A 254 21.52 -5.31 7.30
CA SER A 254 21.47 -4.31 6.22
C SER A 254 22.49 -3.18 6.38
N PHE A 255 23.06 -2.98 7.57
CA PHE A 255 24.04 -1.92 7.83
C PHE A 255 25.43 -2.25 7.34
N GLU A 256 25.75 -3.53 7.14
CA GLU A 256 27.04 -3.97 6.65
C GLU A 256 27.15 -3.82 5.13
N PHE A 257 28.37 -3.50 4.66
CA PHE A 257 28.63 -3.47 3.23
C PHE A 257 28.44 -4.87 2.63
N ASN A 258 27.58 -4.98 1.62
CA ASN A 258 27.29 -6.22 0.95
C ASN A 258 28.08 -6.29 -0.37
N ALA A 259 29.04 -7.21 -0.48
CA ALA A 259 29.89 -7.32 -1.65
C ALA A 259 29.14 -7.72 -2.93
N ASN A 260 28.03 -8.46 -2.82
CA ASN A 260 27.21 -8.88 -3.96
C ASN A 260 26.39 -7.70 -4.53
N LEU A 261 25.98 -6.76 -3.66
CA LEU A 261 25.24 -5.57 -4.04
C LEU A 261 26.15 -4.39 -4.36
N GLY A 262 27.36 -4.34 -3.82
CA GLY A 262 28.29 -3.23 -3.95
C GLY A 262 27.97 -2.03 -3.04
N PHE A 263 27.03 -2.17 -2.11
CA PHE A 263 26.63 -1.15 -1.14
C PHE A 263 26.04 -1.79 0.13
N ALA A 264 25.83 -1.00 1.19
CA ALA A 264 25.06 -1.43 2.35
C ALA A 264 23.55 -1.31 2.05
N PRO A 265 22.75 -2.38 2.13
CA PRO A 265 21.36 -2.37 1.70
C PRO A 265 20.39 -1.59 2.62
N PHE A 266 20.92 -0.94 3.65
CA PHE A 266 20.20 -0.10 4.61
C PHE A 266 19.22 0.90 3.94
N GLU A 267 19.65 1.55 2.84
CA GLU A 267 18.84 2.55 2.13
C GLU A 267 17.54 1.99 1.53
N HIS A 268 17.39 0.66 1.42
CA HIS A 268 16.14 0.04 0.99
C HIS A 268 15.05 0.01 2.06
N TYR A 269 15.43 0.28 3.31
CA TYR A 269 14.51 0.19 4.46
C TYR A 269 14.38 1.52 5.19
N ALA A 270 15.34 2.41 5.02
CA ALA A 270 15.44 3.63 5.79
C ALA A 270 15.11 4.88 4.98
N ASP A 271 14.96 5.97 5.71
CA ASP A 271 14.81 7.32 5.20
C ASP A 271 15.91 8.21 5.80
N ALA A 272 16.39 9.19 5.03
CA ALA A 272 17.48 10.06 5.46
C ALA A 272 17.06 11.07 6.55
N VAL A 273 15.77 11.36 6.66
CA VAL A 273 15.21 12.42 7.53
C VAL A 273 14.32 11.84 8.62
N TRP A 274 13.56 10.81 8.30
CA TRP A 274 12.54 10.25 9.16
C TRP A 274 12.97 8.93 9.80
N ASP A 275 12.61 8.76 11.07
CA ASP A 275 12.68 7.45 11.71
C ASP A 275 11.65 6.50 11.10
N THR A 276 12.08 5.32 10.63
CA THR A 276 11.23 4.35 9.93
C THR A 276 10.11 3.85 10.83
N THR A 277 10.36 3.56 12.11
CA THR A 277 9.33 3.10 13.05
C THR A 277 8.25 4.15 13.23
N ARG A 278 8.63 5.42 13.33
CA ARG A 278 7.68 6.54 13.41
C ARG A 278 6.83 6.64 12.15
N MET A 279 7.43 6.56 10.97
CA MET A 279 6.68 6.56 9.70
C MET A 279 5.72 5.38 9.62
N ASN A 280 6.16 4.19 10.03
CA ASN A 280 5.32 2.99 10.05
C ASN A 280 4.10 3.17 10.97
N ASN A 281 4.28 3.71 12.17
CA ASN A 281 3.18 3.96 13.10
C ASN A 281 2.16 4.97 12.54
N ILE A 282 2.65 6.03 11.88
CA ILE A 282 1.79 7.02 11.20
C ILE A 282 1.02 6.37 10.05
N SER A 283 1.70 5.59 9.22
CA SER A 283 1.06 4.87 8.11
C SER A 283 0.01 3.87 8.60
N GLN A 284 0.27 3.16 9.70
CA GLN A 284 -0.69 2.27 10.35
C GLN A 284 -1.93 3.02 10.84
N HIS A 285 -1.76 4.22 11.41
CA HIS A 285 -2.87 5.06 11.87
C HIS A 285 -3.81 5.41 10.71
N PHE A 286 -3.28 5.99 9.64
CA PHE A 286 -4.10 6.40 8.49
C PHE A 286 -4.64 5.21 7.70
N SER A 287 -3.84 4.16 7.50
CA SER A 287 -4.31 2.94 6.83
C SER A 287 -5.46 2.28 7.60
N THR A 288 -5.39 2.22 8.92
CA THR A 288 -6.47 1.66 9.75
C THR A 288 -7.74 2.51 9.64
N ALA A 289 -7.62 3.84 9.78
CA ALA A 289 -8.77 4.74 9.67
C ALA A 289 -9.43 4.63 8.28
N TRP A 290 -8.64 4.58 7.21
CA TRP A 290 -9.12 4.43 5.85
C TRP A 290 -9.82 3.08 5.62
N LEU A 291 -9.23 1.97 6.04
CA LEU A 291 -9.82 0.63 5.92
C LEU A 291 -11.11 0.50 6.74
N ASP A 292 -11.12 0.99 7.98
CA ASP A 292 -12.34 0.97 8.81
C ASP A 292 -13.46 1.79 8.16
N ARG A 293 -13.12 2.96 7.56
CA ARG A 293 -14.08 3.82 6.87
C ARG A 293 -14.74 3.15 5.69
N TYR A 294 -13.98 2.46 4.84
CA TYR A 294 -14.48 1.93 3.56
C TYR A 294 -14.83 0.44 3.60
N LEU A 295 -14.17 -0.40 4.40
CA LEU A 295 -14.52 -1.82 4.52
C LEU A 295 -15.54 -2.09 5.64
N LYS A 296 -15.41 -1.42 6.79
CA LYS A 296 -16.36 -1.56 7.89
C LYS A 296 -17.48 -0.52 7.87
N GLN A 297 -17.43 0.41 6.90
CA GLN A 297 -18.39 1.51 6.75
C GLN A 297 -18.53 2.37 8.03
N ASP A 298 -17.44 2.50 8.78
CA ASP A 298 -17.39 3.27 10.02
C ASP A 298 -17.15 4.76 9.74
N ALA A 299 -18.22 5.53 9.58
CA ALA A 299 -18.17 6.96 9.34
C ALA A 299 -17.53 7.77 10.49
N SER A 300 -17.41 7.20 11.70
CA SER A 300 -16.72 7.87 12.80
C SER A 300 -15.23 8.07 12.54
N LYS A 301 -14.67 7.32 11.57
CA LYS A 301 -13.27 7.48 11.17
C LYS A 301 -12.99 8.75 10.37
N ASP A 302 -14.02 9.42 9.87
CA ASP A 302 -13.87 10.73 9.22
C ASP A 302 -13.16 11.74 10.15
N GLU A 303 -13.32 11.63 11.47
CA GLU A 303 -12.62 12.49 12.44
C GLU A 303 -11.08 12.35 12.43
N TYR A 304 -10.54 11.25 11.88
CA TYR A 304 -9.10 11.01 11.69
C TYR A 304 -8.63 11.30 10.27
N LEU A 305 -9.53 11.62 9.36
CA LEU A 305 -9.27 11.84 7.94
C LEU A 305 -9.66 13.25 7.47
N ASP A 306 -10.68 13.86 8.07
CA ASP A 306 -11.07 15.24 7.78
C ASP A 306 -10.24 16.22 8.62
N LEU A 307 -9.01 16.42 8.21
CA LEU A 307 -7.98 17.15 8.93
C LEU A 307 -7.63 18.44 8.22
N ILE A 308 -7.08 19.42 8.98
CA ILE A 308 -6.41 20.55 8.32
C ILE A 308 -5.25 20.01 7.47
N PRO A 309 -5.07 20.48 6.21
CA PRO A 309 -4.15 19.83 5.26
C PRO A 309 -2.70 19.80 5.71
N ASN A 310 -2.21 20.82 6.41
CA ASN A 310 -0.83 20.89 6.91
C ASN A 310 -0.83 20.79 8.44
N SER A 311 -0.27 19.74 8.98
CA SER A 311 -0.20 19.50 10.42
C SER A 311 0.57 20.56 11.19
N ASN A 312 1.50 21.31 10.51
CA ASN A 312 2.27 22.37 11.13
C ASN A 312 1.41 23.61 11.46
N ASP A 313 0.25 23.76 10.81
CA ASP A 313 -0.69 24.85 11.05
C ASP A 313 -1.69 24.54 12.18
N GLY A 314 -1.65 23.30 12.71
CA GLY A 314 -2.53 22.83 13.77
C GLY A 314 -2.22 23.46 15.12
N VAL A 315 -3.28 23.87 15.82
CA VAL A 315 -3.21 24.39 17.19
C VAL A 315 -3.50 23.26 18.19
N PHE A 316 -2.53 22.94 19.02
CA PHE A 316 -2.74 22.02 20.16
C PHE A 316 -3.07 22.86 21.40
N SER A 317 -4.33 22.88 21.79
CA SER A 317 -4.82 23.71 22.89
C SER A 317 -5.68 22.90 23.86
N LEU A 318 -5.44 23.07 25.16
CA LEU A 318 -6.19 22.41 26.25
C LEU A 318 -6.83 23.45 27.15
N ALA A 319 -8.03 23.18 27.60
CA ALA A 319 -8.72 23.92 28.66
C ALA A 319 -8.08 23.59 30.04
N GLU A 320 -8.46 24.36 31.08
CA GLU A 320 -7.93 24.18 32.46
C GLU A 320 -8.18 22.78 33.03
N ASP A 321 -9.25 22.10 32.61
CA ASP A 321 -9.61 20.75 33.02
C ASP A 321 -8.87 19.64 32.23
N GLY A 322 -7.99 20.02 31.27
CA GLY A 322 -7.23 19.09 30.43
C GLY A 322 -7.99 18.56 29.22
N THR A 323 -9.21 18.98 28.97
CA THR A 323 -9.95 18.68 27.73
C THR A 323 -9.46 19.56 26.58
N PHE A 324 -9.74 19.17 25.34
CA PHE A 324 -9.42 20.03 24.18
C PHE A 324 -10.28 21.30 24.22
N SER A 325 -9.65 22.46 24.04
CA SER A 325 -10.32 23.74 23.95
C SER A 325 -10.97 23.98 22.59
N THR A 326 -11.81 25.00 22.48
CA THR A 326 -12.58 25.29 21.24
C THR A 326 -11.72 25.72 20.06
N ASP A 327 -10.49 26.15 20.31
CA ASP A 327 -9.50 26.54 19.27
C ASP A 327 -8.55 25.39 18.92
N HIS A 328 -8.75 24.19 19.50
CA HIS A 328 -7.95 23.02 19.16
C HIS A 328 -8.25 22.54 17.74
N THR A 329 -7.24 22.56 16.88
CA THR A 329 -7.32 22.11 15.47
C THR A 329 -6.24 21.09 15.13
N TYR A 330 -5.47 20.64 16.14
CA TYR A 330 -4.41 19.65 15.91
C TYR A 330 -5.00 18.29 15.53
N TRP A 331 -4.29 17.54 14.72
CA TRP A 331 -4.76 16.27 14.18
C TRP A 331 -5.19 15.26 15.25
N LYS A 332 -6.36 14.70 15.10
CA LYS A 332 -6.91 13.67 15.98
C LYS A 332 -5.99 12.45 16.04
N GLY A 333 -5.74 11.94 17.24
CA GLY A 333 -4.88 10.78 17.48
C GLY A 333 -3.39 11.11 17.64
N PHE A 334 -3.00 12.39 17.47
CA PHE A 334 -1.61 12.83 17.63
C PHE A 334 -1.43 13.66 18.89
N ALA A 335 -0.44 13.29 19.71
CA ALA A 335 -0.01 14.14 20.81
C ALA A 335 0.64 15.43 20.28
N ASN A 336 0.73 16.46 21.13
CA ASN A 336 1.32 17.74 20.73
C ASN A 336 2.68 17.54 20.05
N ARG A 337 2.88 18.15 18.89
CA ARG A 337 4.09 18.14 18.04
C ARG A 337 4.37 16.79 17.33
N THR A 338 3.59 15.74 17.55
CA THR A 338 3.91 14.42 16.97
C THR A 338 3.44 14.24 15.53
N ALA A 339 2.62 15.13 14.99
CA ALA A 339 2.24 15.16 13.57
C ALA A 339 3.09 16.11 12.72
N LEU A 340 4.05 16.87 13.30
CA LEU A 340 4.83 17.85 12.55
C LEU A 340 5.56 17.23 11.36
N GLY A 341 5.49 17.93 10.21
CA GLY A 341 6.08 17.48 8.94
C GLY A 341 5.18 16.55 8.14
N LEU A 342 3.89 16.49 8.47
CA LEU A 342 2.90 15.74 7.72
C LEU A 342 1.91 16.67 7.01
N ARG A 343 1.47 16.24 5.83
CA ARG A 343 0.32 16.81 5.12
C ARG A 343 -0.68 15.71 4.85
N PHE A 344 -1.98 16.03 4.98
CA PHE A 344 -3.08 15.13 4.64
C PHE A 344 -4.13 15.89 3.85
N GLU A 345 -4.30 15.52 2.61
CA GLU A 345 -5.21 16.17 1.67
C GLU A 345 -6.26 15.16 1.24
N TRP A 346 -7.53 15.46 1.47
CA TRP A 346 -8.64 14.57 1.12
C TRP A 346 -9.59 15.27 0.16
N LEU A 347 -9.66 14.81 -1.08
CA LEU A 347 -10.58 15.27 -2.09
C LEU A 347 -11.74 14.28 -2.22
N ARG A 348 -12.94 14.81 -2.29
CA ARG A 348 -14.15 14.01 -2.52
C ARG A 348 -14.38 13.83 -4.01
N THR A 349 -15.22 12.84 -4.37
CA THR A 349 -15.65 12.61 -5.75
C THR A 349 -16.22 13.91 -6.35
N GLY A 350 -15.70 14.30 -7.50
CA GLY A 350 -16.10 15.53 -8.18
C GLY A 350 -15.33 16.79 -7.76
N ASP A 351 -14.51 16.77 -6.70
CA ASP A 351 -13.60 17.85 -6.39
C ASP A 351 -12.47 17.84 -7.43
N GLY A 352 -12.33 18.93 -8.17
CA GLY A 352 -11.19 19.11 -9.07
C GLY A 352 -9.90 19.35 -8.26
N SER A 353 -8.74 19.02 -8.86
CA SER A 353 -7.45 19.55 -8.41
C SER A 353 -7.52 21.08 -8.47
N GLN A 354 -7.35 21.74 -7.33
CA GLN A 354 -7.22 23.20 -7.25
C GLN A 354 -5.85 23.62 -7.75
#